data_7c98154cdbb9c8029e28ae9e42a94149
#
_entry.id   7c98154cdbb9c8029e28ae9e42a94149
#
_cell.length_a   1.000
_cell.length_b   1.000
_cell.length_c   1.000
_cell.angle_alpha   90.00
_cell.angle_beta   90.00
_cell.angle_gamma   90.00
#
_symmetry.space_group_name_H-M   'P 1'
#
loop_
_entity.id
_entity.type
_entity.pdbx_description
1 polymer ?
#
loop_
_entity_poly.entity_id
_entity_poly.type
_entity_poly.pdbx_seq_one_letter_code
_entity_poly.pdbx_strand_id
1 'polypeptide(L)'
;MIDRRQIREFSEAVAREFRPEKIILFGSYGYGQPTEDSDVDLLVIMPRTRERGERMSVRIRHAVPRDFPLDLLVRTPAEVSKRLRWGDCFLREVMEKGELLYEADHA
;
A
#
# COMPACT_ATOMS: atom_id res chain seq x y z
N MET A 1 -9.29 -13.76 -11.61
CA MET A 1 -8.49 -13.16 -10.52
C MET A 1 -7.48 -12.18 -11.11
N ILE A 2 -7.02 -11.27 -10.27
CA ILE A 2 -6.09 -10.23 -10.72
C ILE A 2 -4.69 -10.83 -10.83
N ASP A 3 -4.00 -10.56 -11.95
CA ASP A 3 -2.65 -11.03 -12.19
C ASP A 3 -1.66 -10.23 -11.33
N ARG A 4 -0.70 -10.93 -10.72
CA ARG A 4 0.34 -10.29 -9.92
C ARG A 4 1.15 -9.28 -10.73
N ARG A 5 1.27 -9.48 -12.04
CA ARG A 5 1.93 -8.51 -12.92
C ARG A 5 1.21 -7.16 -12.90
N GLN A 6 -0.12 -7.17 -12.94
CA GLN A 6 -0.92 -5.94 -12.87
C GLN A 6 -0.70 -5.20 -11.56
N ILE A 7 -0.63 -5.94 -10.46
CA ILE A 7 -0.37 -5.36 -9.13
C ILE A 7 1.02 -4.74 -9.10
N ARG A 8 2.02 -5.45 -9.63
CA ARG A 8 3.40 -4.97 -9.66
C ARG A 8 3.54 -3.72 -10.52
N GLU A 9 2.93 -3.73 -11.70
CA GLU A 9 2.97 -2.57 -12.61
C GLU A 9 2.34 -1.35 -11.97
N PHE A 10 1.22 -1.53 -11.28
CA PHE A 10 0.59 -0.44 -10.56
C PHE A 10 1.51 0.11 -9.47
N SER A 11 2.09 -0.76 -8.66
CA SER A 11 2.97 -0.32 -7.56
C SER A 11 4.22 0.37 -8.08
N GLU A 12 4.78 -0.10 -9.19
CA GLU A 12 5.95 0.56 -9.82
C GLU A 12 5.59 1.94 -10.33
N ALA A 13 4.40 2.12 -10.90
CA ALA A 13 3.94 3.42 -11.36
C ALA A 13 3.74 4.38 -10.20
N VAL A 14 3.17 3.90 -9.09
CA VAL A 14 3.01 4.70 -7.87
C VAL A 14 4.38 5.11 -7.33
N ALA A 15 5.32 4.18 -7.31
CA ALA A 15 6.68 4.45 -6.82
C ALA A 15 7.37 5.53 -7.65
N ARG A 16 7.24 5.48 -8.97
CA ARG A 16 7.84 6.49 -9.85
C ARG A 16 7.23 7.86 -9.66
N GLU A 17 5.91 7.92 -9.52
CA GLU A 17 5.17 9.18 -9.49
C GLU A 17 5.22 9.86 -8.13
N PHE A 18 5.08 9.08 -7.06
CA PHE A 18 4.89 9.61 -5.71
C PHE A 18 6.08 9.39 -4.79
N ARG A 19 7.00 8.52 -5.15
CA ARG A 19 8.22 8.24 -4.39
C ARG A 19 7.96 7.94 -2.91
N PRO A 20 7.12 6.95 -2.60
CA PRO A 20 6.85 6.60 -1.22
C PRO A 20 8.07 5.93 -0.60
N GLU A 21 8.00 5.70 0.70
CA GLU A 21 9.04 4.96 1.40
C GLU A 21 8.87 3.46 1.20
N LYS A 22 7.64 2.97 1.28
CA LYS A 22 7.33 1.54 1.07
C LYS A 22 5.96 1.38 0.45
N ILE A 23 5.78 0.29 -0.28
CA ILE A 23 4.48 -0.19 -0.73
C ILE A 23 4.38 -1.66 -0.34
N ILE A 24 3.34 -2.00 0.43
CA ILE A 24 3.16 -3.34 0.98
C ILE A 24 1.81 -3.90 0.52
N LEU A 25 1.83 -5.09 -0.05
CA LEU A 25 0.64 -5.82 -0.43
C LEU A 25 0.15 -6.64 0.76
N PHE A 26 -1.10 -6.46 1.16
CA PHE A 26 -1.65 -7.19 2.28
C PHE A 26 -2.99 -7.81 1.91
N GLY A 27 -3.70 -8.36 2.89
CA GLY A 27 -4.98 -8.98 2.66
C GLY A 27 -4.88 -10.25 1.83
N SER A 28 -5.92 -10.54 1.08
CA SER A 28 -6.03 -11.80 0.34
C SER A 28 -4.88 -12.04 -0.63
N TYR A 29 -4.49 -11.03 -1.39
CA TYR A 29 -3.41 -11.15 -2.36
C TYR A 29 -2.03 -11.15 -1.72
N GLY A 30 -1.91 -10.61 -0.51
CA GLY A 30 -0.63 -10.56 0.21
C GLY A 30 -0.30 -11.86 0.92
N TYR A 31 -1.20 -12.34 1.77
CA TYR A 31 -0.95 -13.52 2.60
C TYR A 31 -2.20 -14.37 2.83
N GLY A 32 -3.27 -14.10 2.13
CA GLY A 32 -4.50 -14.89 2.21
C GLY A 32 -4.71 -15.74 0.96
N GLN A 33 -5.96 -16.08 0.72
CA GLN A 33 -6.36 -16.82 -0.47
C GLN A 33 -7.36 -15.99 -1.25
N PRO A 34 -6.90 -15.29 -2.29
CA PRO A 34 -7.80 -14.42 -3.06
C PRO A 34 -8.84 -15.22 -3.83
N THR A 35 -10.00 -14.62 -4.00
CA THR A 35 -11.07 -15.11 -4.85
C THR A 35 -11.32 -14.07 -5.95
N GLU A 36 -12.24 -14.37 -6.86
CA GLU A 36 -12.59 -13.44 -7.93
C GLU A 36 -13.19 -12.14 -7.40
N ASP A 37 -13.76 -12.16 -6.19
CA ASP A 37 -14.37 -10.99 -5.57
C ASP A 37 -13.40 -10.23 -4.67
N SER A 38 -12.17 -10.70 -4.52
CA SER A 38 -11.19 -10.07 -3.63
C SER A 38 -10.65 -8.78 -4.24
N ASP A 39 -10.51 -7.74 -3.39
CA ASP A 39 -9.83 -6.50 -3.76
C ASP A 39 -8.33 -6.66 -3.55
N VAL A 40 -7.56 -5.87 -4.26
CA VAL A 40 -6.13 -5.72 -3.98
C VAL A 40 -5.98 -4.71 -2.85
N ASP A 41 -5.27 -5.09 -1.80
CA ASP A 41 -5.06 -4.24 -0.62
C ASP A 41 -3.60 -3.78 -0.57
N LEU A 42 -3.38 -2.48 -0.65
CA LEU A 42 -2.04 -1.89 -0.62
C LEU A 42 -1.91 -0.87 0.50
N LEU A 43 -0.81 -0.95 1.22
CA LEU A 43 -0.41 0.07 2.18
C LEU A 43 0.76 0.83 1.57
N VAL A 44 0.59 2.14 1.40
CA VAL A 44 1.63 3.04 0.91
C VAL A 44 2.11 3.86 2.09
N ILE A 45 3.39 3.69 2.45
CA ILE A 45 3.99 4.46 3.54
C ILE A 45 4.76 5.59 2.89
N MET A 46 4.33 6.82 3.17
CA MET A 46 4.90 8.02 2.56
C MET A 46 5.41 8.97 3.64
N PRO A 47 6.47 9.71 3.35
CA PRO A 47 6.90 10.76 4.25
C PRO A 47 5.75 11.75 4.47
N ARG A 48 5.86 12.53 5.54
CA ARG A 48 4.85 13.53 5.87
C ARG A 48 4.65 14.49 4.69
N THR A 49 3.38 14.64 4.26
CA THR A 49 2.99 15.57 3.20
C THR A 49 2.01 16.60 3.76
N ARG A 50 1.68 17.61 2.96
CA ARG A 50 0.68 18.61 3.35
C ARG A 50 -0.73 18.02 3.38
N GLU A 51 -0.95 16.93 2.67
CA GLU A 51 -2.26 16.30 2.56
C GLU A 51 -2.38 15.13 3.50
N ARG A 52 -3.60 14.89 3.99
CA ARG A 52 -3.91 13.70 4.78
C ARG A 52 -3.87 12.47 3.89
N GLY A 53 -3.66 11.30 4.51
CA GLY A 53 -3.58 10.04 3.80
C GLY A 53 -4.78 9.75 2.91
N GLU A 54 -5.99 10.12 3.35
CA GLU A 54 -7.22 9.91 2.58
C GLU A 54 -7.19 10.70 1.27
N ARG A 55 -6.74 11.94 1.31
CA ARG A 55 -6.61 12.76 0.10
C ARG A 55 -5.50 12.25 -0.79
N MET A 56 -4.41 11.80 -0.20
CA MET A 56 -3.30 11.24 -0.94
C MET A 56 -3.72 9.96 -1.66
N SER A 57 -4.53 9.10 -1.01
CA SER A 57 -5.02 7.90 -1.67
C SER A 57 -5.89 8.22 -2.88
N VAL A 58 -6.73 9.24 -2.79
CA VAL A 58 -7.53 9.71 -3.92
C VAL A 58 -6.62 10.23 -5.04
N ARG A 59 -5.60 11.01 -4.68
CA ARG A 59 -4.66 11.55 -5.66
C ARG A 59 -3.92 10.43 -6.40
N ILE A 60 -3.48 9.40 -5.68
CA ILE A 60 -2.81 8.25 -6.28
C ILE A 60 -3.76 7.52 -7.25
N ARG A 61 -5.01 7.29 -6.83
CA ARG A 61 -6.00 6.61 -7.67
C ARG A 61 -6.25 7.37 -8.97
N HIS A 62 -6.27 8.70 -8.91
CA HIS A 62 -6.47 9.54 -10.09
C HIS A 62 -5.25 9.55 -11.02
N ALA A 63 -4.07 9.55 -10.43
CA ALA A 63 -2.83 9.67 -11.19
C ALA A 63 -2.41 8.37 -11.87
N VAL A 64 -2.72 7.22 -11.25
CA VAL A 64 -2.27 5.92 -11.75
C VAL A 64 -3.47 5.05 -12.10
N PRO A 65 -3.72 4.80 -13.39
CA PRO A 65 -4.84 3.97 -13.80
C PRO A 65 -4.65 2.50 -13.42
N ARG A 66 -5.75 1.80 -13.22
CA ARG A 66 -5.76 0.36 -12.97
C ARG A 66 -7.09 -0.24 -13.39
N ASP A 67 -7.06 -1.55 -13.65
CA ASP A 67 -8.24 -2.31 -14.08
C ASP A 67 -8.72 -3.29 -13.01
N PHE A 68 -8.43 -3.03 -11.75
CA PHE A 68 -8.81 -3.93 -10.67
C PHE A 68 -9.33 -3.15 -9.45
N PRO A 69 -10.17 -3.79 -8.62
CA PRO A 69 -10.62 -3.17 -7.38
C PRO A 69 -9.45 -3.00 -6.43
N LEU A 70 -9.34 -1.82 -5.87
CA LEU A 70 -8.19 -1.45 -5.03
C LEU A 70 -8.66 -0.81 -3.73
N ASP A 71 -8.16 -1.34 -2.62
CA ASP A 71 -8.24 -0.71 -1.32
C ASP A 71 -6.86 -0.15 -0.98
N LEU A 72 -6.76 1.15 -0.91
CA LEU A 72 -5.48 1.84 -0.80
C LEU A 72 -5.42 2.63 0.50
N LEU A 73 -4.51 2.23 1.39
CA LEU A 73 -4.24 2.94 2.63
C LEU A 73 -2.93 3.70 2.50
N VAL A 74 -2.93 4.96 2.90
CA VAL A 74 -1.73 5.80 2.91
C VAL A 74 -1.46 6.26 4.33
N ARG A 75 -0.25 6.00 4.81
CA ARG A 75 0.16 6.37 6.18
C ARG A 75 1.58 6.91 6.15
N THR A 76 1.89 7.78 7.11
CA THR A 76 3.28 8.22 7.31
C THR A 76 4.02 7.20 8.16
N PRO A 77 5.37 7.17 8.10
CA PRO A 77 6.15 6.31 8.99
C PRO A 77 5.84 6.57 10.46
N ALA A 78 5.63 7.82 10.84
CA ALA A 78 5.31 8.18 12.22
C ALA A 78 3.95 7.61 12.66
N GLU A 79 2.95 7.66 11.78
CA GLU A 79 1.64 7.07 12.06
C GLU A 79 1.73 5.56 12.25
N VAL A 80 2.50 4.89 11.39
CA VAL A 80 2.69 3.44 11.51
C VAL A 80 3.37 3.09 12.82
N SER A 81 4.46 3.78 13.17
CA SER A 81 5.17 3.54 14.43
C SER A 81 4.27 3.75 15.64
N LYS A 82 3.52 4.82 15.64
CA LYS A 82 2.61 5.16 16.74
C LYS A 82 1.55 4.10 16.94
N ARG A 83 0.91 3.65 15.84
CA ARG A 83 -0.12 2.64 15.91
C ARG A 83 0.42 1.29 16.35
N LEU A 84 1.60 0.92 15.92
CA LEU A 84 2.25 -0.32 16.37
C LEU A 84 2.53 -0.27 17.87
N ARG A 85 3.00 0.88 18.40
CA ARG A 85 3.21 1.05 19.83
C ARG A 85 1.92 0.96 20.63
N TRP A 86 0.80 1.37 20.02
CA TRP A 86 -0.51 1.29 20.66
C TRP A 86 -1.13 -0.11 20.58
N GLY A 87 -0.47 -1.04 19.93
CA GLY A 87 -0.96 -2.42 19.81
C GLY A 87 -1.96 -2.64 18.70
N ASP A 88 -1.83 -1.88 17.60
CA ASP A 88 -2.70 -2.06 16.44
C ASP A 88 -2.41 -3.42 15.79
N CYS A 89 -3.30 -4.39 16.02
CA CYS A 89 -3.12 -5.76 15.53
C CYS A 89 -3.20 -5.84 14.00
N PHE A 90 -4.01 -5.00 13.39
CA PHE A 90 -4.14 -4.98 11.94
C PHE A 90 -2.83 -4.53 11.29
N LEU A 91 -2.28 -3.40 11.72
CA LEU A 91 -1.03 -2.92 11.17
C LEU A 91 0.14 -3.86 11.47
N ARG A 92 0.14 -4.49 12.64
CA ARG A 92 1.16 -5.48 12.96
C ARG A 92 1.13 -6.63 11.97
N GLU A 93 -0.05 -7.15 11.68
CA GLU A 93 -0.20 -8.23 10.70
C GLU A 93 0.27 -7.80 9.31
N VAL A 94 -0.12 -6.61 8.87
CA VAL A 94 0.31 -6.08 7.58
C VAL A 94 1.83 -6.00 7.50
N MET A 95 2.47 -5.46 8.55
CA MET A 95 3.92 -5.28 8.55
C MET A 95 4.68 -6.59 8.65
N GLU A 96 4.13 -7.59 9.36
CA GLU A 96 4.80 -8.87 9.55
C GLU A 96 4.57 -9.84 8.39
N LYS A 97 3.37 -9.87 7.85
CA LYS A 97 2.97 -10.86 6.83
C LYS A 97 2.85 -10.29 5.43
N GLY A 98 2.69 -8.98 5.30
CA GLY A 98 2.54 -8.35 3.99
C GLY A 98 3.75 -8.56 3.10
N GLU A 99 3.52 -8.50 1.79
CA GLU A 99 4.59 -8.62 0.81
C GLU A 99 5.09 -7.23 0.45
N LEU A 100 6.38 -6.99 0.63
CA LEU A 100 7.01 -5.72 0.27
C LEU A 100 7.17 -5.65 -1.24
N LEU A 101 6.41 -4.76 -1.89
CA LEU A 101 6.49 -4.56 -3.34
C LEU A 101 7.52 -3.50 -3.73
N TYR A 102 7.74 -2.54 -2.86
CA TYR A 102 8.66 -1.44 -3.12
C TYR A 102 9.21 -0.91 -1.82
N GLU A 103 10.48 -0.60 -1.82
CA GLU A 103 11.15 0.08 -0.72
C GLU A 103 12.13 1.09 -1.30
N ALA A 104 12.05 2.33 -0.83
CA ALA A 104 12.94 3.38 -1.30
C ALA A 104 14.38 3.07 -0.93
N ASP A 105 15.30 3.38 -1.85
CA ASP A 105 16.71 3.26 -1.59
C ASP A 105 17.21 4.47 -0.82
N HIS A 106 17.64 4.26 0.41
CA HIS A 106 18.19 5.31 1.26
C HIS A 106 19.72 5.24 1.18
N ALA A 107 20.23 5.81 0.11
CA ALA A 107 21.67 5.89 -0.07
C ALA A 107 22.30 6.88 0.91
#